data_73fa4c4913d1c053d3fe5edc8c4fa2b0
#
_entry.id   73fa4c4913d1c053d3fe5edc8c4fa2b0
#
_cell.length_a   1.000
_cell.length_b   1.000
_cell.length_c   1.000
_cell.angle_alpha   90.00
_cell.angle_beta   90.00
_cell.angle_gamma   90.00
#
_symmetry.space_group_name_H-M   'P 1'
#
loop_
_entity.id
_entity.type
_entity.pdbx_description
1 polymer ?
#
loop_
_entity_poly.entity_id
_entity_poly.type
_entity_poly.pdbx_seq_one_letter_code
_entity_poly.pdbx_strand_id
1 'polypeptide(L)' 'MDMQQPPKSPSYSKLKSGDWGVRLEGSAQPGQIVNVMTKAGKVKPEKLGRMIWEGGGVQLYAIDKGEEQEF' A
#
# COMPACT_ATOMS: atom_id res chain seq x y z
N MET A 1 -19.89 19.74 -6.99
CA MET A 1 -19.48 19.37 -6.95
C MET A 1 -19.24 18.79 -6.47
N ASP A 2 -19.13 18.32 -6.29
CA ASP A 2 -18.77 17.70 -5.77
C ASP A 2 -18.15 17.06 -5.79
N MET A 3 -17.79 17.08 -5.76
CA MET A 3 -17.03 16.51 -5.81
C MET A 3 -16.69 15.66 -4.95
N GLN A 4 -16.99 15.03 -4.72
CA GLN A 4 -16.73 14.21 -3.89
C GLN A 4 -15.94 13.28 -4.44
N GLN A 5 -14.81 13.20 -4.12
CA GLN A 5 -13.95 12.20 -4.54
C GLN A 5 -14.13 11.01 -3.73
N PRO A 6 -14.10 9.80 -4.29
CA PRO A 6 -14.10 8.60 -3.47
C PRO A 6 -12.83 8.55 -2.64
N PRO A 7 -12.82 7.81 -1.56
CA PRO A 7 -11.61 7.60 -0.80
C PRO A 7 -10.53 7.06 -1.72
N LYS A 8 -9.31 7.50 -1.53
CA LYS A 8 -8.24 7.02 -2.35
C LYS A 8 -7.97 5.57 -2.06
N SER A 9 -7.91 4.78 -3.10
CA SER A 9 -7.55 3.38 -2.94
C SER A 9 -6.08 3.25 -2.63
N PRO A 10 -5.66 2.19 -1.92
CA PRO A 10 -4.25 1.93 -1.75
C PRO A 10 -3.56 1.86 -3.11
N SER A 11 -2.38 2.41 -3.19
CA SER A 11 -1.64 2.44 -4.43
C SER A 11 -0.18 2.11 -4.18
N TYR A 12 0.53 1.75 -5.24
CA TYR A 12 1.94 1.45 -5.12
C TYR A 12 2.73 2.76 -5.04
N SER A 13 3.78 2.74 -4.24
CA SER A 13 4.65 3.89 -4.10
C SER A 13 6.08 3.39 -4.05
N LYS A 14 6.97 4.04 -4.79
CA LYS A 14 8.35 3.61 -4.79
C LYS A 14 9.05 4.13 -3.56
N LEU A 15 9.76 3.25 -2.89
CA LEU A 15 10.47 3.59 -1.68
C LEU A 15 11.85 4.11 -2.01
N LYS A 16 12.49 4.75 -1.04
CA LYS A 16 13.83 5.27 -1.25
C LYS A 16 14.83 4.18 -1.57
N SER A 17 14.58 2.98 -1.07
CA SER A 17 15.46 1.85 -1.34
C SER A 17 15.34 1.33 -2.75
N GLY A 18 14.35 1.80 -3.50
CA GLY A 18 14.10 1.30 -4.84
C GLY A 18 13.03 0.22 -4.89
N ASP A 19 12.62 -0.26 -3.73
CA ASP A 19 11.54 -1.24 -3.69
C ASP A 19 10.20 -0.56 -3.80
N TRP A 20 9.17 -1.36 -3.98
CA TRP A 20 7.82 -0.84 -4.01
C TRP A 20 7.14 -1.05 -2.67
N GLY A 21 6.36 -0.07 -2.27
CA GLY A 21 5.55 -0.17 -1.07
C GLY A 21 4.11 0.15 -1.38
N VAL A 22 3.27 0.20 -0.36
CA VAL A 22 1.86 0.51 -0.49
C VAL A 22 1.57 1.79 0.29
N ARG A 23 0.99 2.75 -0.40
CA ARG A 23 0.57 4.00 0.22
C ARG A 23 -0.95 3.96 0.34
N LEU A 24 -1.46 4.22 1.52
CA LEU A 24 -2.90 4.20 1.73
C LEU A 24 -3.32 5.30 2.70
N GLU A 25 -4.59 5.63 2.67
CA GLU A 25 -5.14 6.60 3.59
C GLU A 25 -5.88 5.85 4.68
N GLY A 26 -5.83 6.39 5.88
CA GLY A 26 -6.50 5.77 7.02
C GLY A 26 -5.54 4.93 7.83
N SER A 27 -6.09 3.91 8.47
CA SER A 27 -5.31 3.05 9.34
C SER A 27 -5.25 1.63 8.82
N ALA A 28 -4.09 1.06 8.93
CA ALA A 28 -3.91 -0.36 8.62
C ALA A 28 -2.84 -0.87 9.57
N GLN A 29 -2.51 -2.14 9.46
CA GLN A 29 -1.48 -2.72 10.32
C GLN A 29 -0.66 -3.70 9.54
N PRO A 30 0.58 -3.93 9.99
CA PRO A 30 1.42 -4.95 9.34
C PRO A 30 0.71 -6.30 9.34
N GLY A 31 0.84 -7.01 8.26
CA GLY A 31 0.19 -8.32 8.10
C GLY A 31 -1.18 -8.25 7.48
N GLN A 32 -1.74 -7.06 7.36
CA GLN A 32 -3.07 -6.90 6.78
C GLN A 32 -2.96 -7.01 5.26
N ILE A 33 -3.97 -7.62 4.64
CA ILE A 33 -4.01 -7.70 3.20
C ILE A 33 -4.95 -6.60 2.70
N VAL A 34 -4.45 -5.81 1.75
CA VAL A 34 -5.24 -4.74 1.16
C VAL A 34 -5.23 -4.89 -0.35
N ASN A 35 -6.26 -4.37 -0.99
CA ASN A 35 -6.33 -4.40 -2.43
C ASN A 35 -5.72 -3.12 -2.97
N VAL A 36 -4.69 -3.25 -3.77
CA VAL A 36 -3.92 -2.13 -4.28
C VAL A 36 -4.25 -1.92 -5.75
N MET A 37 -4.55 -0.70 -6.12
CA MET A 37 -4.88 -0.36 -7.49
C MET A 37 -3.60 -0.09 -8.27
N THR A 38 -3.47 -0.72 -9.44
CA THR A 38 -2.34 -0.49 -10.32
C THR A 38 -2.65 0.68 -11.24
N LYS A 39 -1.64 1.16 -11.95
CA LYS A 39 -1.84 2.23 -12.92
C LYS A 39 -2.76 1.81 -14.05
N ALA A 40 -2.81 0.54 -14.33
CA ALA A 40 -3.69 0.04 -15.38
C ALA A 40 -5.13 -0.08 -14.91
N GLY A 41 -5.41 0.25 -13.67
CA GLY A 41 -6.75 0.16 -13.12
C GLY A 41 -7.13 -1.20 -12.59
N LYS A 42 -6.14 -2.09 -12.48
CA LYS A 42 -6.39 -3.40 -11.94
C LYS A 42 -6.14 -3.40 -10.45
N VAL A 43 -6.76 -4.33 -9.77
CA VAL A 43 -6.62 -4.43 -8.32
C VAL A 43 -5.91 -5.73 -7.99
N LYS A 44 -4.91 -5.64 -7.12
CA LYS A 44 -4.15 -6.81 -6.69
C LYS A 44 -4.08 -6.83 -5.17
N PRO A 45 -4.24 -7.99 -4.54
CA PRO A 45 -4.09 -8.07 -3.09
C PRO A 45 -2.60 -8.06 -2.73
N GLU A 46 -2.27 -7.25 -1.73
CA GLU A 46 -0.90 -7.19 -1.24
C GLU A 46 -0.92 -7.27 0.27
N LYS A 47 0.04 -8.00 0.82
CA LYS A 47 0.17 -8.10 2.25
C LYS A 47 1.12 -7.02 2.73
N LEU A 48 0.69 -6.26 3.72
CA LEU A 48 1.49 -5.16 4.24
C LEU A 48 2.57 -5.70 5.15
N GLY A 49 3.79 -5.22 4.95
CA GLY A 49 4.86 -5.50 5.86
C GLY A 49 4.93 -4.42 6.92
N ARG A 50 6.13 -4.00 7.29
CA ARG A 50 6.26 -3.00 8.34
C ARG A 50 5.86 -1.62 7.82
N MET A 51 5.41 -0.77 8.73
CA MET A 51 5.11 0.61 8.39
C MET A 51 6.44 1.36 8.23
N ILE A 52 6.57 2.08 7.13
CA ILE A 52 7.77 2.82 6.86
C ILE A 52 7.60 4.28 7.24
N TRP A 53 6.41 4.82 7.00
CA TRP A 53 6.18 6.23 7.24
C TRP A 53 4.69 6.47 7.46
N GLU A 54 4.40 7.47 8.24
CA GLU A 54 3.04 7.86 8.50
C GLU A 54 2.98 9.36 8.69
N GLY A 55 1.99 10.00 8.11
CA GLY A 55 1.79 11.42 8.31
C GLY A 55 0.56 11.90 7.58
N GLY A 56 -0.13 12.86 8.18
CA GLY A 56 -1.28 13.49 7.52
C GLY A 56 -2.41 12.54 7.16
N GLY A 57 -2.58 11.46 7.91
CA GLY A 57 -3.62 10.50 7.60
C GLY A 57 -3.24 9.50 6.53
N VAL A 58 -1.98 9.52 6.11
CA VAL A 58 -1.47 8.61 5.08
C VAL A 58 -0.42 7.71 5.71
N GLN A 59 -0.46 6.45 5.35
CA GLN A 59 0.52 5.48 5.83
C GLN A 59 1.22 4.84 4.65
N LEU A 60 2.49 4.55 4.83
CA LEU A 60 3.30 3.91 3.81
C LEU A 60 3.88 2.63 4.40
N TYR A 61 3.62 1.51 3.74
CA TYR A 61 4.06 0.20 4.21
C TYR A 61 4.94 -0.46 3.17
N ALA A 62 5.90 -1.24 3.66
CA ALA A 62 6.61 -2.13 2.76
C ALA A 62 5.68 -3.27 2.37
N ILE A 63 5.91 -3.88 1.22
CA ILE A 63 5.15 -5.04 0.82
C ILE A 63 5.82 -6.26 1.41
N ASP A 64 5.02 -7.10 2.08
CA ASP A 64 5.53 -8.35 2.63
C ASP A 64 5.40 -9.41 1.55
N LYS A 65 6.50 -9.75 0.94
CA LYS A 65 6.52 -10.72 -0.14
C LYS A 65 6.51 -12.17 0.33
N GLY A 66 6.38 -12.34 1.61
CA GLY A 66 6.42 -13.67 2.16
C GLY A 66 7.84 -14.20 2.16
N GLU A 67 7.99 -15.11 2.22
CA GLU A 67 9.18 -15.48 2.21
C GLU A 67 9.48 -16.34 1.33
N GLU A 68 9.50 -16.32 0.68
CA GLU A 68 9.55 -16.97 -0.19
C GLU A 68 10.50 -17.57 -0.36
N GLN A 69 10.95 -17.77 -0.09
CA GLN A 69 11.69 -18.12 -0.12
C GLN A 69 12.00 -19.06 -0.39
N GLU A 70 12.47 -19.43 -0.46
CA GLU A 70 12.84 -20.04 -0.56
C GLU A 70 13.01 -20.85 -0.70
N PHE A 71 13.09 -21.42 -0.73
CA PHE A 71 13.43 -22.11 -0.73
C PHE A 71 13.55 -22.56 -1.04
#